data_7c2fa982f1f28347187222570e806147
#
_entry.id   7c2fa982f1f28347187222570e806147
#
_cell.length_a   1.000
_cell.length_b   1.000
_cell.length_c   1.000
_cell.angle_alpha   90.00
_cell.angle_beta   90.00
_cell.angle_gamma   90.00
#
_symmetry.space_group_name_H-M   'P 1'
#
loop_
_entity.id
_entity.type
_entity.pdbx_description
1 polymer ?
#
loop_
_entity_poly.entity_id
_entity_poly.type
_entity_poly.pdbx_seq_one_letter_code
_entity_poly.pdbx_strand_id
1 'polypeptide(L)'
;VAICKTRDQYQEPENILMIIEVKMSIVWNWEYNPSTGELKSIGDYTTHQGNPGLLRSDTMLKAIGKSINIRVSSFKSAKIPIVILGNTPITESYYGKVDHLKKTGIIQGFYSVNPQPLDNPTHKNNIKSTPKRGFLRFDSYEELKQELINLLSE
;
A
#
# COMPACT_ATOMS: atom_id res chain seq x y z
N VAL A 1 3.14 -9.32 5.35
CA VAL A 1 4.60 -9.47 5.12
C VAL A 1 5.33 -8.70 6.20
N ALA A 2 6.46 -9.21 6.68
CA ALA A 2 7.31 -8.50 7.63
C ALA A 2 8.75 -8.43 7.12
N ILE A 3 9.42 -7.32 7.39
CA ILE A 3 10.87 -7.18 7.23
C ILE A 3 11.45 -7.44 8.62
N CYS A 4 12.35 -8.42 8.71
CA CYS A 4 12.89 -8.90 9.98
C CYS A 4 14.42 -8.91 9.98
N LYS A 5 15.00 -8.89 11.17
CA LYS A 5 16.46 -9.01 11.38
C LYS A 5 16.97 -10.43 11.10
N THR A 6 16.11 -11.44 11.31
CA THR A 6 16.42 -12.85 11.11
C THR A 6 15.48 -13.48 10.10
N ARG A 7 15.80 -14.69 9.63
CA ARG A 7 14.98 -15.46 8.67
C ARG A 7 14.13 -16.55 9.33
N ASP A 8 14.01 -16.49 10.65
CA ASP A 8 13.24 -17.48 11.40
C ASP A 8 11.75 -17.36 11.05
N GLN A 9 11.06 -18.49 11.02
CA GLN A 9 9.62 -18.54 10.74
C GLN A 9 8.80 -17.84 11.81
N TYR A 10 9.22 -17.96 13.07
CA TYR A 10 8.61 -17.31 14.22
C TYR A 10 9.49 -16.13 14.62
N GLN A 11 8.90 -14.95 14.65
CA GLN A 11 9.62 -13.70 14.94
C GLN A 11 9.12 -13.07 16.24
N GLU A 12 10.05 -12.79 17.12
CA GLU A 12 9.76 -11.93 18.27
C GLU A 12 9.60 -10.47 17.78
N PRO A 13 8.74 -9.67 18.43
CA PRO A 13 8.49 -8.27 18.02
C PRO A 13 9.77 -7.43 17.84
N GLU A 14 10.80 -7.68 18.60
CA GLU A 14 12.09 -6.98 18.56
C GLU A 14 12.91 -7.27 17.29
N ASN A 15 12.60 -8.36 16.64
CA ASN A 15 13.23 -8.76 15.38
C ASN A 15 12.48 -8.23 14.16
N ILE A 16 11.26 -7.71 14.34
CA ILE A 16 10.45 -7.16 13.25
C ILE A 16 10.80 -5.68 13.08
N LEU A 17 11.38 -5.35 11.94
CA LEU A 17 11.76 -3.99 11.58
C LEU A 17 10.56 -3.21 11.02
N MET A 18 9.68 -3.88 10.26
CA MET A 18 8.51 -3.27 9.64
C MET A 18 7.47 -4.34 9.27
N ILE A 19 6.20 -3.99 9.36
CA ILE A 19 5.10 -4.80 8.85
C ILE A 19 4.48 -4.12 7.63
N ILE A 20 4.29 -4.89 6.57
CA ILE A 20 3.64 -4.44 5.33
C ILE A 20 2.35 -5.26 5.15
N GLU A 21 1.22 -4.60 5.32
CA GLU A 21 -0.09 -5.18 4.99
C GLU A 21 -0.39 -4.93 3.51
N VAL A 22 -0.44 -5.98 2.73
CA VAL A 22 -0.63 -5.88 1.27
C VAL A 22 -2.11 -5.89 0.92
N LYS A 23 -2.54 -4.92 0.12
CA LYS A 23 -3.92 -4.72 -0.38
C LYS A 23 -3.91 -4.51 -1.90
N MET A 24 -3.35 -5.47 -2.60
CA MET A 24 -3.33 -5.48 -4.06
C MET A 24 -4.63 -6.03 -4.64
N SER A 25 -5.00 -5.52 -5.81
CA SER A 25 -6.11 -6.00 -6.62
C SER A 25 -5.69 -6.10 -8.07
N ILE A 26 -6.42 -6.88 -8.87
CA ILE A 26 -6.26 -6.85 -10.32
C ILE A 26 -6.82 -5.51 -10.81
N VAL A 27 -5.95 -4.63 -11.30
CA VAL A 27 -6.30 -3.30 -11.83
C VAL A 27 -6.14 -3.23 -13.35
N TRP A 28 -5.31 -4.11 -13.90
CA TRP A 28 -5.13 -4.32 -15.32
C TRP A 28 -5.12 -5.80 -15.64
N ASN A 29 -5.71 -6.16 -16.78
CA ASN A 29 -5.61 -7.49 -17.36
C ASN A 29 -4.69 -7.42 -18.57
N TRP A 30 -3.74 -8.33 -18.63
CA TRP A 30 -2.79 -8.43 -19.71
C TRP A 30 -2.85 -9.82 -20.32
N GLU A 31 -2.88 -9.87 -21.64
CA GLU A 31 -2.69 -11.10 -22.40
C GLU A 31 -1.21 -11.21 -22.79
N TYR A 32 -0.60 -12.32 -22.43
CA TYR A 32 0.77 -12.64 -22.84
C TYR A 32 0.75 -13.64 -23.98
N ASN A 33 1.40 -13.28 -25.10
CA ASN A 33 1.60 -14.17 -26.20
C ASN A 33 2.97 -14.86 -26.10
N PRO A 34 3.03 -16.15 -25.72
CA PRO A 34 4.32 -16.85 -25.53
C PRO A 34 5.11 -17.03 -26.81
N SER A 35 4.47 -16.97 -27.99
CA SER A 35 5.14 -17.12 -29.27
C SER A 35 5.85 -15.86 -29.73
N THR A 36 5.34 -14.67 -29.37
CA THR A 36 5.92 -13.38 -29.77
C THR A 36 6.61 -12.66 -28.60
N GLY A 37 6.34 -13.07 -27.37
CA GLY A 37 6.78 -12.36 -26.16
C GLY A 37 6.01 -11.07 -25.89
N GLU A 38 4.95 -10.79 -26.65
CA GLU A 38 4.20 -9.55 -26.53
C GLU A 38 3.22 -9.57 -25.34
N LEU A 39 3.11 -8.42 -24.66
CA LEU A 39 2.10 -8.14 -23.65
C LEU A 39 1.09 -7.15 -24.22
N LYS A 40 -0.17 -7.53 -24.25
CA LYS A 40 -1.28 -6.69 -24.69
C LYS A 40 -2.23 -6.43 -23.52
N SER A 41 -2.54 -5.17 -23.27
CA SER A 41 -3.59 -4.81 -22.31
C SER A 41 -4.96 -5.18 -22.88
N ILE A 42 -5.76 -5.94 -22.12
CA ILE A 42 -7.10 -6.39 -22.48
C ILE A 42 -8.20 -5.80 -21.60
N GLY A 43 -7.87 -4.91 -20.73
CA GLY A 43 -8.85 -4.18 -19.90
C GLY A 43 -8.25 -3.68 -18.58
N ASP A 44 -8.99 -2.81 -17.95
CA ASP A 44 -8.67 -2.25 -16.64
C ASP A 44 -9.71 -2.68 -15.59
N TYR A 45 -9.60 -2.11 -14.38
CA TYR A 45 -10.52 -2.44 -13.30
C TYR A 45 -11.95 -1.93 -13.54
N THR A 46 -12.20 -1.06 -14.53
CA THR A 46 -13.55 -0.63 -14.89
C THR A 46 -14.38 -1.78 -15.47
N THR A 47 -13.71 -2.83 -15.96
CA THR A 47 -14.33 -4.07 -16.41
C THR A 47 -14.77 -4.99 -15.25
N HIS A 48 -14.34 -4.71 -14.01
CA HIS A 48 -14.73 -5.45 -12.82
C HIS A 48 -15.87 -4.76 -12.07
N GLN A 49 -16.75 -5.56 -11.44
CA GLN A 49 -17.78 -5.02 -10.57
C GLN A 49 -17.17 -4.54 -9.24
N GLY A 50 -17.24 -3.24 -8.99
CA GLY A 50 -16.83 -2.59 -7.74
C GLY A 50 -15.41 -2.00 -7.75
N ASN A 51 -15.11 -1.20 -6.74
CA ASN A 51 -13.82 -0.54 -6.58
C ASN A 51 -12.75 -1.51 -6.07
N PRO A 52 -11.59 -1.63 -6.74
CA PRO A 52 -10.54 -2.54 -6.31
C PRO A 52 -9.62 -1.92 -5.25
N GLY A 53 -8.92 -2.77 -4.50
CA GLY A 53 -7.81 -2.39 -3.62
C GLY A 53 -8.17 -1.29 -2.62
N LEU A 54 -7.33 -0.26 -2.55
CA LEU A 54 -7.47 0.87 -1.63
C LEU A 54 -8.61 1.86 -2.01
N LEU A 55 -9.19 1.74 -3.19
CA LEU A 55 -10.41 2.48 -3.56
C LEU A 55 -11.65 1.97 -2.82
N ARG A 56 -11.57 0.77 -2.23
CA ARG A 56 -12.68 0.14 -1.53
C ARG A 56 -12.60 0.44 -0.03
N SER A 57 -13.63 1.09 0.51
CA SER A 57 -13.72 1.44 1.94
C SER A 57 -13.58 0.24 2.87
N ASP A 58 -14.17 -0.90 2.52
CA ASP A 58 -14.06 -2.15 3.27
C ASP A 58 -12.59 -2.63 3.37
N THR A 59 -11.85 -2.55 2.27
CA THR A 59 -10.41 -2.89 2.24
C THR A 59 -9.59 -1.96 3.13
N MET A 60 -9.89 -0.65 3.08
CA MET A 60 -9.25 0.35 3.94
C MET A 60 -9.53 0.08 5.43
N LEU A 61 -10.78 -0.16 5.78
CA LEU A 61 -11.18 -0.47 7.16
C LEU A 61 -10.54 -1.75 7.68
N LYS A 62 -10.47 -2.80 6.87
CA LYS A 62 -9.79 -4.05 7.23
C LYS A 62 -8.29 -3.84 7.46
N ALA A 63 -7.63 -3.04 6.62
CA ALA A 63 -6.21 -2.72 6.80
C ALA A 63 -5.97 -1.93 8.10
N ILE A 64 -6.79 -0.92 8.37
CA ILE A 64 -6.72 -0.13 9.60
C ILE A 64 -6.99 -1.00 10.83
N GLY A 65 -8.05 -1.82 10.80
CA GLY A 65 -8.40 -2.71 11.89
C GLY A 65 -7.30 -3.72 12.25
N LYS A 66 -6.67 -4.33 11.24
CA LYS A 66 -5.51 -5.22 11.45
C LYS A 66 -4.33 -4.47 12.07
N SER A 67 -4.04 -3.26 11.59
CA SER A 67 -2.94 -2.46 12.12
C SER A 67 -3.15 -2.10 13.59
N ILE A 68 -4.36 -1.71 13.96
CA ILE A 68 -4.74 -1.45 15.35
C ILE A 68 -4.59 -2.73 16.18
N ASN A 69 -5.08 -3.87 15.70
CA ASN A 69 -4.96 -5.14 16.41
C ASN A 69 -3.51 -5.50 16.71
N ILE A 70 -2.61 -5.30 15.74
CA ILE A 70 -1.16 -5.50 15.95
C ILE A 70 -0.64 -4.54 17.02
N ARG A 71 -0.99 -3.26 16.95
CA ARG A 71 -0.55 -2.23 17.92
C ARG A 71 -0.91 -2.55 19.35
N VAL A 72 -2.11 -3.10 19.57
CA VAL A 72 -2.61 -3.39 20.91
C VAL A 72 -2.25 -4.78 21.41
N SER A 73 -1.59 -5.61 20.60
CA SER A 73 -1.21 -6.99 20.97
C SER A 73 -0.17 -7.03 22.08
N SER A 74 0.76 -6.07 22.10
CA SER A 74 1.76 -5.92 23.17
C SER A 74 2.41 -4.54 23.13
N PHE A 75 3.07 -4.14 24.23
CA PHE A 75 3.86 -2.90 24.26
C PHE A 75 5.02 -2.91 23.25
N LYS A 76 5.58 -4.07 22.95
CA LYS A 76 6.67 -4.23 21.99
C LYS A 76 6.16 -4.07 20.56
N SER A 77 5.03 -4.67 20.23
CA SER A 77 4.40 -4.55 18.91
C SER A 77 3.87 -3.15 18.62
N ALA A 78 3.55 -2.37 19.65
CA ALA A 78 3.09 -0.99 19.51
C ALA A 78 4.11 -0.06 18.80
N LYS A 79 5.38 -0.40 18.79
CA LYS A 79 6.46 0.41 18.18
C LYS A 79 6.84 -0.03 16.76
N ILE A 80 6.39 -1.19 16.30
CA ILE A 80 6.76 -1.70 14.97
C ILE A 80 6.15 -0.81 13.90
N PRO A 81 6.92 -0.27 12.94
CA PRO A 81 6.36 0.47 11.81
C PRO A 81 5.39 -0.39 10.99
N ILE A 82 4.23 0.14 10.65
CA ILE A 82 3.22 -0.53 9.83
C ILE A 82 2.92 0.32 8.60
N VAL A 83 3.03 -0.29 7.43
CA VAL A 83 2.72 0.31 6.13
C VAL A 83 1.64 -0.52 5.43
N ILE A 84 0.69 0.15 4.80
CA ILE A 84 -0.29 -0.48 3.92
C ILE A 84 0.20 -0.30 2.48
N LEU A 85 0.40 -1.40 1.76
CA LEU A 85 0.86 -1.38 0.37
C LEU A 85 -0.27 -1.85 -0.56
N GLY A 86 -0.64 -1.02 -1.50
CA GLY A 86 -1.62 -1.31 -2.54
C GLY A 86 -1.13 -0.97 -3.93
N ASN A 87 -1.99 -1.14 -4.92
CA ASN A 87 -1.72 -0.81 -6.33
C ASN A 87 -2.85 0.01 -6.95
N THR A 88 -3.61 0.72 -6.12
CA THR A 88 -4.68 1.62 -6.57
C THR A 88 -4.55 2.95 -5.84
N PRO A 89 -5.12 4.06 -6.37
CA PRO A 89 -5.37 5.25 -5.59
C PRO A 89 -6.22 4.96 -4.35
N ILE A 90 -6.39 5.95 -3.48
CA ILE A 90 -7.41 5.95 -2.41
C ILE A 90 -8.52 6.94 -2.75
N THR A 91 -9.70 6.75 -2.17
CA THR A 91 -10.80 7.71 -2.35
C THR A 91 -10.54 9.00 -1.58
N GLU A 92 -11.04 10.12 -2.08
CA GLU A 92 -10.89 11.44 -1.46
C GLU A 92 -11.39 11.48 -0.01
N SER A 93 -12.45 10.73 0.31
CA SER A 93 -12.99 10.62 1.67
C SER A 93 -12.02 10.04 2.71
N TYR A 94 -10.91 9.45 2.26
CA TYR A 94 -9.86 8.91 3.12
C TYR A 94 -8.63 9.82 3.25
N TYR A 95 -8.49 10.89 2.46
CA TYR A 95 -7.28 11.73 2.48
C TYR A 95 -6.94 12.26 3.88
N GLY A 96 -7.91 12.89 4.55
CA GLY A 96 -7.70 13.36 5.92
C GLY A 96 -7.47 12.24 6.93
N LYS A 97 -8.12 11.08 6.73
CA LYS A 97 -8.00 9.93 7.64
C LYS A 97 -6.62 9.31 7.59
N VAL A 98 -6.04 9.11 6.40
CA VAL A 98 -4.70 8.53 6.27
C VAL A 98 -3.63 9.48 6.80
N ASP A 99 -3.80 10.78 6.60
CA ASP A 99 -2.91 11.81 7.16
C ASP A 99 -2.97 11.81 8.70
N HIS A 100 -4.16 11.62 9.27
CA HIS A 100 -4.33 11.52 10.71
C HIS A 100 -3.72 10.24 11.28
N LEU A 101 -3.91 9.10 10.63
CA LEU A 101 -3.32 7.82 11.03
C LEU A 101 -1.79 7.87 11.03
N LYS A 102 -1.18 8.56 10.05
CA LYS A 102 0.26 8.81 10.03
C LYS A 102 0.68 9.69 11.20
N LYS A 103 0.00 10.82 11.40
CA LYS A 103 0.31 11.76 12.50
C LYS A 103 0.25 11.11 13.88
N THR A 104 -0.69 10.19 14.10
CA THR A 104 -0.84 9.46 15.36
C THR A 104 0.10 8.27 15.50
N GLY A 105 0.87 7.94 14.46
CA GLY A 105 1.80 6.81 14.47
C GLY A 105 1.13 5.44 14.41
N ILE A 106 -0.19 5.37 14.19
CA ILE A 106 -0.91 4.09 14.07
C ILE A 106 -0.48 3.36 12.81
N ILE A 107 -0.39 4.08 11.68
CA ILE A 107 0.08 3.56 10.39
C ILE A 107 1.05 4.59 9.83
N GLN A 108 2.24 4.20 9.40
CA GLN A 108 3.27 5.09 8.87
C GLN A 108 2.95 5.61 7.47
N GLY A 109 2.18 4.86 6.69
CA GLY A 109 1.72 5.32 5.39
C GLY A 109 0.85 4.31 4.66
N PHE A 110 0.04 4.84 3.74
CA PHE A 110 -0.66 4.09 2.71
C PHE A 110 0.09 4.33 1.40
N TYR A 111 0.72 3.30 0.89
CA TYR A 111 1.60 3.33 -0.27
C TYR A 111 0.95 2.65 -1.46
N SER A 112 1.09 3.24 -2.63
CA SER A 112 0.55 2.67 -3.86
C SER A 112 1.63 2.55 -4.92
N VAL A 113 1.82 1.34 -5.41
CA VAL A 113 2.57 1.06 -6.65
C VAL A 113 1.55 0.97 -7.78
N ASN A 114 1.21 2.11 -8.36
CA ASN A 114 0.17 2.15 -9.38
C ASN A 114 0.69 1.59 -10.70
N PRO A 115 0.16 0.46 -11.20
CA PRO A 115 0.58 -0.12 -12.47
C PRO A 115 -0.04 0.58 -13.70
N GLN A 116 -0.91 1.58 -13.49
CA GLN A 116 -1.51 2.30 -14.60
C GLN A 116 -0.49 3.20 -15.27
N PRO A 117 -0.51 3.30 -16.60
CA PRO A 117 0.22 4.35 -17.30
C PRO A 117 -0.14 5.71 -16.70
N LEU A 118 0.87 6.53 -16.39
CA LEU A 118 0.70 7.84 -15.77
C LEU A 118 -0.17 8.79 -16.62
N ASP A 119 -0.25 8.52 -17.91
CA ASP A 119 -0.96 9.32 -18.91
C ASP A 119 -2.45 8.98 -19.03
N ASN A 120 -2.98 8.07 -18.21
CA ASN A 120 -4.40 7.75 -18.28
C ASN A 120 -5.23 8.76 -17.49
N PRO A 121 -5.92 9.72 -18.17
CA PRO A 121 -6.64 10.82 -17.52
C PRO A 121 -7.93 10.37 -16.81
N THR A 122 -8.30 9.09 -16.85
CA THR A 122 -9.59 8.60 -16.36
C THR A 122 -9.74 8.60 -14.84
N HIS A 123 -8.67 8.84 -14.07
CA HIS A 123 -8.74 8.87 -12.61
C HIS A 123 -8.66 10.28 -12.03
N LYS A 124 -9.82 10.84 -11.71
CA LYS A 124 -9.96 12.10 -10.96
C LYS A 124 -9.23 12.10 -9.60
N ASN A 125 -8.86 10.93 -9.09
CA ASN A 125 -8.22 10.74 -7.78
C ASN A 125 -6.75 10.31 -7.87
N ASN A 126 -6.08 10.57 -8.98
CA ASN A 126 -4.70 10.15 -9.19
C ASN A 126 -3.69 11.13 -8.54
N ILE A 127 -3.84 11.37 -7.24
CA ILE A 127 -2.91 12.21 -6.49
C ILE A 127 -1.57 11.48 -6.28
N LYS A 128 -0.47 12.23 -6.24
CA LYS A 128 0.86 11.69 -5.88
C LYS A 128 0.97 11.50 -4.37
N SER A 129 0.40 12.42 -3.59
CA SER A 129 0.39 12.35 -2.12
C SER A 129 -0.75 13.14 -1.51
N THR A 130 -1.16 12.76 -0.29
CA THR A 130 -1.97 13.62 0.56
C THR A 130 -1.13 14.74 1.20
N PRO A 131 -1.76 15.83 1.70
CA PRO A 131 -1.04 17.00 2.23
C PRO A 131 0.01 16.69 3.31
N LYS A 132 -0.26 15.69 4.19
CA LYS A 132 0.67 15.27 5.25
C LYS A 132 1.33 13.93 4.95
N ARG A 133 1.31 13.51 3.67
CA ARG A 133 1.98 12.30 3.19
C ARG A 133 1.51 11.01 3.88
N GLY A 134 0.27 10.96 4.34
CA GLY A 134 -0.36 9.73 4.83
C GLY A 134 -0.62 8.73 3.71
N PHE A 135 -0.82 9.22 2.48
CA PHE A 135 -0.81 8.45 1.25
C PHE A 135 0.31 8.92 0.33
N LEU A 136 1.01 7.95 -0.28
CA LEU A 136 2.04 8.18 -1.31
C LEU A 136 1.85 7.22 -2.47
N ARG A 137 1.90 7.75 -3.70
CA ARG A 137 2.01 6.95 -4.91
C ARG A 137 3.46 6.95 -5.38
N PHE A 138 3.96 5.79 -5.71
CA PHE A 138 5.29 5.60 -6.26
C PHE A 138 5.19 5.28 -7.74
N ASP A 139 5.95 5.99 -8.54
CA ASP A 139 5.98 5.86 -9.99
C ASP A 139 7.21 5.04 -10.45
N SER A 140 8.14 4.75 -9.50
CA SER A 140 9.28 3.87 -9.72
C SER A 140 9.59 3.02 -8.49
N TYR A 141 10.36 1.96 -8.70
CA TYR A 141 10.87 1.11 -7.63
C TYR A 141 11.83 1.88 -6.72
N GLU A 142 12.64 2.76 -7.28
CA GLU A 142 13.62 3.56 -6.55
C GLU A 142 12.94 4.51 -5.55
N GLU A 143 11.84 5.15 -5.94
CA GLU A 143 11.05 6.01 -5.04
C GLU A 143 10.51 5.20 -3.84
N LEU A 144 9.91 4.03 -4.09
CA LEU A 144 9.41 3.16 -3.04
C LEU A 144 10.53 2.68 -2.12
N LYS A 145 11.64 2.22 -2.71
CA LYS A 145 12.82 1.75 -1.96
C LYS A 145 13.36 2.83 -1.04
N GLN A 146 13.51 4.06 -1.54
CA GLN A 146 14.02 5.17 -0.75
C GLN A 146 13.10 5.51 0.42
N GLU A 147 11.79 5.53 0.21
CA GLU A 147 10.83 5.79 1.28
C GLU A 147 10.87 4.70 2.36
N LEU A 148 10.97 3.41 1.97
CA LEU A 148 11.10 2.32 2.92
C LEU A 148 12.42 2.39 3.71
N ILE A 149 13.54 2.76 3.08
CA ILE A 149 14.82 2.98 3.76
C ILE A 149 14.70 4.13 4.76
N ASN A 150 14.09 5.23 4.39
CA ASN A 150 13.89 6.37 5.27
C ASN A 150 13.11 5.97 6.53
N LEU A 151 12.01 5.21 6.36
CA LEU A 151 11.21 4.69 7.49
C LEU A 151 11.97 3.73 8.41
N LEU A 152 12.92 2.98 7.87
CA LEU A 152 13.75 2.06 8.67
C LEU A 152 14.87 2.77 9.40
N SER A 153 15.16 4.02 9.04
CA SER A 153 16.24 4.84 9.62
C SER A 153 15.74 5.81 10.71
N GLU A 154 14.42 5.98 10.84
CA GLU A 154 13.76 6.75 11.91
C GLU A 154 13.67 5.92 13.21
#